data_026bbdab37a34c4644b18f09ef3378cd
#
_entry.id   026bbdab37a34c4644b18f09ef3378cd
#
_cell.length_a   1.000
_cell.length_b   1.000
_cell.length_c   1.000
_cell.angle_alpha   90.00
_cell.angle_beta   90.00
_cell.angle_gamma   90.00
#
_symmetry.space_group_name_H-M   'P 1'
#
loop_
_entity.id
_entity.type
_entity.pdbx_description
1 polymer ?
#
loop_
_entity_poly.entity_id
_entity_poly.type
_entity_poly.pdbx_seq_one_letter_code
_entity_poly.pdbx_strand_id
1 'polypeptide(L)'
;MRTPNGRGGENAGSAWEDALDLQNTLRTYRRYAGSYDIVFGPLFHPGRKAAVALVNNRPNQRIIEVGVGTGLSLPYFRADARVVGIDVSPAMLAKARERVRRGGLAQVEALLEMNAEATSFPDDSFDAAIALYVASVVPSPARMGAELRRLVRPGGSIVIVNHFTSRNPLLRRLERRLGRISDRIGFQADFPEDRFLAESGLAVRERRPSNLFGYWTLLRCVNAK
;
A
#
# COMPACT_ATOMS: atom_id res chain seq x y z
N MET A 1 -3.90 -47.03 26.98
CA MET A 1 -3.76 -45.61 27.38
C MET A 1 -2.83 -44.97 26.38
N ARG A 2 -3.38 -44.23 25.41
CA ARG A 2 -2.63 -43.48 24.38
C ARG A 2 -2.83 -42.00 24.65
N THR A 3 -1.75 -41.28 24.93
CA THR A 3 -1.71 -39.83 25.06
C THR A 3 -1.89 -39.15 23.68
N PRO A 4 -2.67 -38.10 23.54
CA PRO A 4 -2.76 -37.36 22.28
C PRO A 4 -1.59 -36.38 22.17
N ASN A 5 -0.84 -36.49 21.09
CA ASN A 5 0.25 -35.62 20.69
C ASN A 5 -0.30 -34.24 20.27
N GLY A 6 0.17 -33.21 20.95
CA GLY A 6 -0.23 -31.82 20.70
C GLY A 6 0.32 -31.30 19.37
N ARG A 7 -0.58 -30.86 18.48
CA ARG A 7 -0.27 -29.97 17.37
C ARG A 7 -0.30 -28.53 17.90
N GLY A 8 0.84 -27.98 18.23
CA GLY A 8 0.97 -26.61 18.70
C GLY A 8 2.34 -26.02 18.36
N GLY A 9 2.77 -26.09 17.08
CA GLY A 9 4.10 -25.63 16.71
C GLY A 9 4.24 -24.83 15.40
N GLU A 10 3.15 -24.64 14.62
CA GLU A 10 3.31 -24.07 13.28
C GLU A 10 3.03 -22.55 13.16
N ASN A 11 2.56 -21.88 14.20
CA ASN A 11 2.20 -20.44 14.11
C ASN A 11 3.19 -19.49 14.80
N ALA A 12 4.17 -19.96 15.54
CA ALA A 12 5.12 -19.07 16.22
C ALA A 12 6.26 -18.61 15.30
N GLY A 13 6.65 -19.43 14.32
CA GLY A 13 7.72 -19.09 13.37
C GLY A 13 7.38 -17.96 12.42
N SER A 14 6.15 -17.86 11.95
CA SER A 14 5.74 -16.81 11.00
C SER A 14 5.58 -15.44 11.66
N ALA A 15 5.11 -15.37 12.89
CA ALA A 15 4.84 -14.11 13.57
C ALA A 15 6.11 -13.32 13.93
N TRP A 16 7.21 -13.99 14.30
CA TRP A 16 8.48 -13.30 14.58
C TRP A 16 9.25 -12.95 13.29
N GLU A 17 9.14 -13.74 12.23
CA GLU A 17 9.67 -13.43 10.91
C GLU A 17 8.98 -12.20 10.33
N ASP A 18 7.65 -12.13 10.38
CA ASP A 18 6.85 -10.98 9.99
C ASP A 18 7.24 -9.72 10.81
N ALA A 19 7.51 -9.88 12.12
CA ALA A 19 7.91 -8.78 12.99
C ALA A 19 9.32 -8.27 12.69
N LEU A 20 10.26 -9.16 12.35
CA LEU A 20 11.64 -8.81 11.95
C LEU A 20 11.66 -8.10 10.59
N ASP A 21 10.87 -8.54 9.64
CA ASP A 21 10.74 -7.92 8.32
C ASP A 21 10.14 -6.51 8.43
N LEU A 22 9.12 -6.33 9.27
CA LEU A 22 8.53 -5.04 9.55
C LEU A 22 9.56 -4.08 10.21
N GLN A 23 10.35 -4.56 11.17
CA GLN A 23 11.40 -3.74 11.81
C GLN A 23 12.50 -3.33 10.84
N ASN A 24 12.92 -4.20 9.95
CA ASN A 24 13.92 -3.91 8.93
C ASN A 24 13.39 -2.86 7.93
N THR A 25 12.15 -3.00 7.51
CA THR A 25 11.44 -2.04 6.67
C THR A 25 11.36 -0.68 7.36
N LEU A 26 10.96 -0.62 8.63
CA LEU A 26 10.89 0.62 9.41
C LEU A 26 12.25 1.31 9.58
N ARG A 27 13.34 0.56 9.77
CA ARG A 27 14.71 1.10 9.86
C ARG A 27 15.14 1.74 8.54
N THR A 28 14.85 1.09 7.44
CA THR A 28 15.15 1.56 6.09
C THR A 28 14.40 2.86 5.78
N TYR A 29 13.09 2.89 6.01
CA TYR A 29 12.25 4.08 5.79
C TYR A 29 12.64 5.26 6.69
N ARG A 30 13.01 5.00 7.95
CA ARG A 30 13.50 6.05 8.88
C ARG A 30 14.76 6.75 8.35
N ARG A 31 15.66 5.99 7.73
CA ARG A 31 16.93 6.50 7.18
C ARG A 31 16.70 7.35 5.92
N TYR A 32 15.70 7.00 5.10
CA TYR A 32 15.41 7.70 3.85
C TYR A 32 14.31 8.77 3.98
N ALA A 33 13.63 8.85 5.11
CA ALA A 33 12.55 9.83 5.31
C ALA A 33 12.98 11.29 5.01
N GLY A 34 14.26 11.64 5.19
CA GLY A 34 14.81 12.96 4.89
C GLY A 34 14.85 13.32 3.42
N SER A 35 15.27 12.39 2.56
CA SER A 35 15.47 12.57 1.12
C SER A 35 14.34 11.95 0.27
N TYR A 36 13.42 11.21 0.90
CA TYR A 36 12.37 10.47 0.20
C TYR A 36 11.53 11.37 -0.72
N ASP A 37 11.10 12.52 -0.24
CA ASP A 37 10.26 13.45 -1.00
C ASP A 37 11.00 14.06 -2.20
N ILE A 38 12.32 14.27 -2.09
CA ILE A 38 13.14 14.88 -3.14
C ILE A 38 13.32 13.90 -4.30
N VAL A 39 13.60 12.62 -3.97
CA VAL A 39 13.88 11.59 -4.99
C VAL A 39 12.58 11.02 -5.57
N PHE A 40 11.64 10.64 -4.72
CA PHE A 40 10.42 9.93 -5.11
C PHE A 40 9.21 10.84 -5.36
N GLY A 41 9.28 12.10 -4.91
CA GLY A 41 8.22 13.09 -5.13
C GLY A 41 7.90 13.30 -6.61
N PRO A 42 8.85 13.85 -7.40
CA PRO A 42 8.63 14.12 -8.83
C PRO A 42 8.42 12.85 -9.65
N LEU A 43 9.20 11.79 -9.36
CA LEU A 43 9.18 10.53 -10.11
C LEU A 43 7.81 9.86 -10.09
N PHE A 44 7.15 9.84 -8.94
CA PHE A 44 5.87 9.17 -8.74
C PHE A 44 4.67 10.11 -8.81
N HIS A 45 4.88 11.39 -9.07
CA HIS A 45 3.82 12.40 -9.12
C HIS A 45 2.69 12.08 -10.11
N PRO A 46 2.95 11.72 -11.39
CA PRO A 46 1.87 11.46 -12.35
C PRO A 46 0.99 10.29 -11.94
N GLY A 47 1.59 9.17 -11.53
CA GLY A 47 0.86 7.98 -11.10
C GLY A 47 0.04 8.23 -9.83
N ARG A 48 0.59 8.97 -8.87
CA ARG A 48 -0.09 9.35 -7.64
C ARG A 48 -1.33 10.20 -7.94
N LYS A 49 -1.20 11.24 -8.78
CA LYS A 49 -2.32 12.11 -9.16
C LYS A 49 -3.41 11.33 -9.91
N ALA A 50 -3.02 10.46 -10.84
CA ALA A 50 -3.96 9.61 -11.58
C ALA A 50 -4.71 8.65 -10.65
N ALA A 51 -4.01 8.03 -9.70
CA ALA A 51 -4.62 7.11 -8.75
C ALA A 51 -5.62 7.80 -7.82
N VAL A 52 -5.25 8.95 -7.26
CA VAL A 52 -6.16 9.74 -6.41
C VAL A 52 -7.41 10.15 -7.18
N ALA A 53 -7.29 10.58 -8.44
CA ALA A 53 -8.45 10.95 -9.27
C ALA A 53 -9.45 9.80 -9.46
N LEU A 54 -9.00 8.54 -9.44
CA LEU A 54 -9.87 7.37 -9.60
C LEU A 54 -10.67 7.02 -8.34
N VAL A 55 -10.11 7.24 -7.15
CA VAL A 55 -10.82 6.98 -5.88
C VAL A 55 -11.63 8.18 -5.42
N ASN A 56 -11.26 9.37 -5.84
CA ASN A 56 -11.79 10.66 -5.38
C ASN A 56 -12.75 11.28 -6.41
N ASN A 57 -13.64 10.46 -6.98
CA ASN A 57 -14.47 10.82 -8.13
C ASN A 57 -15.92 11.20 -7.77
N ARG A 58 -16.30 11.15 -6.49
CA ARG A 58 -17.62 11.54 -5.98
C ARG A 58 -17.47 12.50 -4.81
N PRO A 59 -18.44 13.37 -4.54
CA PRO A 59 -18.41 14.24 -3.38
C PRO A 59 -18.56 13.47 -2.06
N ASN A 60 -18.01 14.02 -0.98
CA ASN A 60 -18.15 13.56 0.39
C ASN A 60 -17.72 12.10 0.67
N GLN A 61 -16.84 11.52 -0.19
CA GLN A 61 -16.36 10.17 0.00
C GLN A 61 -15.44 10.08 1.23
N ARG A 62 -15.59 9.00 2.00
CA ARG A 62 -14.63 8.60 3.03
C ARG A 62 -13.63 7.62 2.43
N ILE A 63 -12.37 8.00 2.38
CA ILE A 63 -11.32 7.30 1.65
C ILE A 63 -10.19 6.92 2.62
N ILE A 64 -9.75 5.66 2.58
CA ILE A 64 -8.54 5.26 3.29
C ILE A 64 -7.34 5.21 2.34
N GLU A 65 -6.23 5.83 2.74
CA GLU A 65 -4.93 5.67 2.11
C GLU A 65 -4.02 4.82 2.99
N VAL A 66 -3.65 3.66 2.48
CA VAL A 66 -2.77 2.69 3.16
C VAL A 66 -1.33 2.93 2.72
N GLY A 67 -0.41 3.04 3.70
CA GLY A 67 0.97 3.44 3.45
C GLY A 67 1.07 4.90 3.01
N VAL A 68 0.40 5.82 3.72
CA VAL A 68 0.34 7.25 3.38
C VAL A 68 1.72 7.93 3.36
N GLY A 69 2.70 7.34 4.03
CA GLY A 69 4.09 7.83 4.10
C GLY A 69 4.18 9.27 4.58
N THR A 70 4.87 10.13 3.82
CA THR A 70 5.02 11.56 4.09
C THR A 70 3.82 12.40 3.63
N GLY A 71 2.74 11.76 3.13
CA GLY A 71 1.51 12.43 2.72
C GLY A 71 1.57 13.16 1.38
N LEU A 72 2.42 12.72 0.44
CA LEU A 72 2.58 13.36 -0.87
C LEU A 72 1.32 13.33 -1.76
N SER A 73 0.39 12.42 -1.49
CA SER A 73 -0.90 12.27 -2.16
C SER A 73 -1.99 13.20 -1.61
N LEU A 74 -1.91 13.53 -0.33
CA LEU A 74 -2.97 14.21 0.41
C LEU A 74 -3.46 15.51 -0.22
N PRO A 75 -2.60 16.36 -0.83
CA PRO A 75 -3.04 17.59 -1.50
C PRO A 75 -3.91 17.38 -2.74
N TYR A 76 -3.97 16.17 -3.30
CA TYR A 76 -4.73 15.89 -4.53
C TYR A 76 -6.17 15.44 -4.26
N PHE A 77 -6.51 15.13 -3.01
CA PHE A 77 -7.89 14.81 -2.65
C PHE A 77 -8.75 16.08 -2.68
N ARG A 78 -10.01 15.89 -3.05
CA ARG A 78 -11.01 16.97 -3.06
C ARG A 78 -11.19 17.51 -1.64
N ALA A 79 -11.49 18.79 -1.55
CA ALA A 79 -11.72 19.46 -0.27
C ALA A 79 -12.95 18.93 0.49
N ASP A 80 -13.91 18.32 -0.21
CA ASP A 80 -15.11 17.71 0.36
C ASP A 80 -14.95 16.22 0.69
N ALA A 81 -13.77 15.60 0.44
CA ALA A 81 -13.48 14.25 0.84
C ALA A 81 -13.16 14.17 2.35
N ARG A 82 -13.26 12.96 2.91
CA ARG A 82 -12.79 12.63 4.26
C ARG A 82 -11.72 11.56 4.16
N VAL A 83 -10.46 11.96 4.29
CA VAL A 83 -9.31 11.08 4.07
C VAL A 83 -8.73 10.61 5.38
N VAL A 84 -8.63 9.31 5.54
CA VAL A 84 -7.89 8.66 6.63
C VAL A 84 -6.61 8.07 6.04
N GLY A 85 -5.44 8.52 6.51
CA GLY A 85 -4.15 7.96 6.12
C GLY A 85 -3.59 7.07 7.22
N ILE A 86 -3.10 5.89 6.86
CA ILE A 86 -2.41 5.00 7.81
C ILE A 86 -1.00 4.67 7.33
N ASP A 87 -0.08 4.56 8.29
CA ASP A 87 1.29 4.11 8.05
C ASP A 87 1.84 3.47 9.34
N VAL A 88 2.77 2.53 9.21
CA VAL A 88 3.42 1.89 10.38
C VAL A 88 4.59 2.72 10.91
N SER A 89 5.01 3.78 10.22
CA SER A 89 6.16 4.61 10.57
C SER A 89 5.74 5.93 11.22
N PRO A 90 5.95 6.12 12.53
CA PRO A 90 5.72 7.40 13.21
C PRO A 90 6.48 8.56 12.58
N ALA A 91 7.68 8.30 12.06
CA ALA A 91 8.52 9.31 11.41
C ALA A 91 7.92 9.81 10.08
N MET A 92 7.31 8.92 9.30
CA MET A 92 6.58 9.28 8.08
C MET A 92 5.31 10.06 8.42
N LEU A 93 4.54 9.58 9.39
CA LEU A 93 3.32 10.28 9.86
C LEU A 93 3.60 11.67 10.42
N ALA A 94 4.73 11.88 11.10
CA ALA A 94 5.12 13.21 11.56
C ALA A 94 5.27 14.20 10.39
N LYS A 95 5.88 13.76 9.27
CA LYS A 95 6.00 14.57 8.05
C LYS A 95 4.66 14.78 7.36
N ALA A 96 3.82 13.74 7.32
CA ALA A 96 2.47 13.85 6.78
C ALA A 96 1.64 14.88 7.56
N ARG A 97 1.68 14.84 8.90
CA ARG A 97 1.02 15.83 9.77
C ARG A 97 1.52 17.26 9.53
N GLU A 98 2.82 17.41 9.38
CA GLU A 98 3.42 18.72 9.05
C GLU A 98 2.94 19.22 7.66
N ARG A 99 2.85 18.33 6.67
CA ARG A 99 2.29 18.66 5.34
C ARG A 99 0.83 19.08 5.43
N VAL A 100 0.01 18.35 6.18
CA VAL A 100 -1.40 18.68 6.42
C VAL A 100 -1.53 20.06 7.05
N ARG A 101 -0.76 20.34 8.09
CA ARG A 101 -0.76 21.61 8.80
C ARG A 101 -0.35 22.78 7.88
N ARG A 102 0.77 22.62 7.14
CA ARG A 102 1.28 23.68 6.24
C ARG A 102 0.35 23.93 5.06
N GLY A 103 -0.27 22.87 4.51
CA GLY A 103 -1.16 22.94 3.38
C GLY A 103 -2.60 23.29 3.71
N GLY A 104 -2.97 23.37 4.98
CA GLY A 104 -4.36 23.59 5.40
C GLY A 104 -5.30 22.51 4.87
N LEU A 105 -4.85 21.23 4.82
CA LEU A 105 -5.58 20.13 4.18
C LEU A 105 -6.73 19.64 5.08
N ALA A 106 -7.83 20.39 5.12
CA ALA A 106 -8.99 20.12 5.97
C ALA A 106 -9.71 18.80 5.64
N GLN A 107 -9.53 18.27 4.42
CA GLN A 107 -10.07 16.99 3.99
C GLN A 107 -9.41 15.78 4.69
N VAL A 108 -8.28 15.95 5.38
CA VAL A 108 -7.61 14.87 6.11
C VAL A 108 -8.24 14.70 7.48
N GLU A 109 -9.08 13.65 7.61
CA GLU A 109 -9.81 13.33 8.85
C GLU A 109 -8.85 12.83 9.95
N ALA A 110 -7.91 11.94 9.59
CA ALA A 110 -6.95 11.38 10.54
C ALA A 110 -5.67 10.87 9.85
N LEU A 111 -4.57 10.86 10.61
CA LEU A 111 -3.31 10.20 10.28
C LEU A 111 -2.93 9.28 11.45
N LEU A 112 -3.01 7.95 11.25
CA LEU A 112 -2.92 6.95 12.31
C LEU A 112 -1.77 5.98 12.07
N GLU A 113 -1.07 5.63 13.15
CA GLU A 113 -0.10 4.54 13.15
C GLU A 113 -0.85 3.21 13.19
N MET A 114 -0.78 2.44 12.10
CA MET A 114 -1.54 1.22 11.95
C MET A 114 -0.92 0.28 10.91
N ASN A 115 -1.05 -1.03 11.14
CA ASN A 115 -0.63 -2.06 10.18
C ASN A 115 -1.67 -2.19 9.07
N ALA A 116 -1.22 -2.08 7.82
CA ALA A 116 -2.02 -2.24 6.61
C ALA A 116 -2.68 -3.62 6.45
N GLU A 117 -2.13 -4.63 7.11
CA GLU A 117 -2.57 -6.03 6.99
C GLU A 117 -3.66 -6.40 8.02
N ALA A 118 -3.86 -5.57 9.04
CA ALA A 118 -4.83 -5.80 10.11
C ALA A 118 -5.14 -4.46 10.80
N THR A 119 -6.14 -3.76 10.30
CA THR A 119 -6.58 -2.48 10.85
C THR A 119 -7.67 -2.66 11.91
N SER A 120 -7.85 -1.66 12.76
CA SER A 120 -8.93 -1.66 13.77
C SER A 120 -10.25 -1.07 13.29
N PHE A 121 -10.37 -0.70 12.02
CA PHE A 121 -11.62 -0.18 11.47
C PHE A 121 -12.65 -1.29 11.26
N PRO A 122 -13.94 -0.99 11.45
CA PRO A 122 -15.03 -1.92 11.09
C PRO A 122 -15.05 -2.23 9.59
N ASP A 123 -15.72 -3.33 9.23
CA ASP A 123 -16.01 -3.66 7.83
C ASP A 123 -16.79 -2.52 7.15
N ASP A 124 -16.60 -2.39 5.84
CA ASP A 124 -17.35 -1.47 4.99
C ASP A 124 -17.33 0.02 5.44
N SER A 125 -16.27 0.40 6.20
CA SER A 125 -16.11 1.75 6.78
C SER A 125 -15.76 2.84 5.78
N PHE A 126 -15.34 2.46 4.56
CA PHE A 126 -14.84 3.39 3.54
C PHE A 126 -15.55 3.21 2.20
N ASP A 127 -15.71 4.33 1.49
CA ASP A 127 -16.24 4.35 0.13
C ASP A 127 -15.21 3.88 -0.90
N ALA A 128 -13.94 4.13 -0.61
CA ALA A 128 -12.83 3.74 -1.45
C ALA A 128 -11.53 3.57 -0.65
N ALA A 129 -10.59 2.83 -1.21
CA ALA A 129 -9.25 2.67 -0.68
C ALA A 129 -8.18 2.91 -1.75
N ILE A 130 -7.02 3.41 -1.31
CA ILE A 130 -5.86 3.61 -2.17
C ILE A 130 -4.59 3.11 -1.48
N ALA A 131 -3.74 2.41 -2.24
CA ALA A 131 -2.44 1.91 -1.79
C ALA A 131 -1.38 2.25 -2.84
N LEU A 132 -0.50 3.20 -2.53
CA LEU A 132 0.49 3.74 -3.46
C LEU A 132 1.88 3.26 -3.10
N TYR A 133 2.47 2.40 -3.94
CA TYR A 133 3.86 1.92 -3.81
C TYR A 133 4.13 1.15 -2.51
N VAL A 134 3.10 0.63 -1.86
CA VAL A 134 3.17 -0.04 -0.55
C VAL A 134 3.08 -1.56 -0.64
N ALA A 135 2.38 -2.10 -1.66
CA ALA A 135 2.10 -3.54 -1.74
C ALA A 135 3.37 -4.42 -1.80
N SER A 136 4.46 -3.92 -2.38
CA SER A 136 5.74 -4.66 -2.47
C SER A 136 6.66 -4.48 -1.26
N VAL A 137 6.23 -3.75 -0.23
CA VAL A 137 7.03 -3.47 0.97
C VAL A 137 6.37 -3.91 2.27
N VAL A 138 5.13 -4.39 2.21
CA VAL A 138 4.46 -5.03 3.36
C VAL A 138 4.86 -6.51 3.44
N PRO A 139 4.92 -7.11 4.64
CA PRO A 139 5.22 -8.52 4.83
C PRO A 139 4.28 -9.44 4.05
N SER A 140 2.97 -9.18 4.08
CA SER A 140 1.96 -9.97 3.38
C SER A 140 1.06 -9.11 2.49
N PRO A 141 1.42 -8.92 1.21
CA PRO A 141 0.58 -8.20 0.24
C PRO A 141 -0.84 -8.78 0.12
N ALA A 142 -0.96 -10.09 0.24
CA ALA A 142 -2.25 -10.78 0.20
C ALA A 142 -3.16 -10.37 1.37
N ARG A 143 -2.63 -10.33 2.60
CA ARG A 143 -3.37 -9.86 3.78
C ARG A 143 -3.76 -8.39 3.65
N MET A 144 -2.85 -7.53 3.18
CA MET A 144 -3.19 -6.14 2.89
C MET A 144 -4.32 -6.03 1.88
N GLY A 145 -4.28 -6.78 0.78
CA GLY A 145 -5.33 -6.76 -0.24
C GLY A 145 -6.69 -7.26 0.28
N ALA A 146 -6.69 -8.32 1.10
CA ALA A 146 -7.89 -8.82 1.77
C ALA A 146 -8.45 -7.79 2.76
N GLU A 147 -7.58 -7.09 3.49
CA GLU A 147 -7.95 -6.02 4.41
C GLU A 147 -8.58 -4.83 3.66
N LEU A 148 -8.01 -4.39 2.54
CA LEU A 148 -8.62 -3.37 1.69
C LEU A 148 -10.04 -3.76 1.24
N ARG A 149 -10.26 -5.04 0.89
CA ARG A 149 -11.60 -5.56 0.57
C ARG A 149 -12.54 -5.51 1.77
N ARG A 150 -12.05 -5.86 2.97
CA ARG A 150 -12.85 -5.82 4.19
C ARG A 150 -13.32 -4.40 4.49
N LEU A 151 -12.41 -3.44 4.38
CA LEU A 151 -12.63 -2.03 4.73
C LEU A 151 -13.55 -1.29 3.77
N VAL A 152 -13.49 -1.63 2.48
CA VAL A 152 -14.27 -0.93 1.44
C VAL A 152 -15.64 -1.57 1.29
N ARG A 153 -16.69 -0.75 1.27
CA ARG A 153 -18.06 -1.20 1.07
C ARG A 153 -18.26 -1.92 -0.28
N PRO A 154 -19.29 -2.78 -0.41
CA PRO A 154 -19.63 -3.40 -1.68
C PRO A 154 -19.79 -2.38 -2.81
N GLY A 155 -19.23 -2.67 -3.97
CA GLY A 155 -19.18 -1.76 -5.12
C GLY A 155 -18.23 -0.58 -5.01
N GLY A 156 -17.52 -0.41 -3.88
CA GLY A 156 -16.52 0.62 -3.69
C GLY A 156 -15.25 0.37 -4.50
N SER A 157 -14.46 1.42 -4.70
CA SER A 157 -13.25 1.38 -5.54
C SER A 157 -12.00 1.15 -4.69
N ILE A 158 -11.13 0.24 -5.14
CA ILE A 158 -9.81 0.01 -4.55
C ILE A 158 -8.77 0.27 -5.64
N VAL A 159 -7.87 1.23 -5.42
CA VAL A 159 -6.82 1.58 -6.37
C VAL A 159 -5.46 1.27 -5.79
N ILE A 160 -4.65 0.52 -6.54
CA ILE A 160 -3.30 0.12 -6.16
C ILE A 160 -2.35 0.58 -7.25
N VAL A 161 -1.29 1.27 -6.88
CA VAL A 161 -0.16 1.55 -7.78
C VAL A 161 1.06 0.86 -7.23
N ASN A 162 1.60 -0.09 -7.98
CA ASN A 162 2.78 -0.82 -7.57
C ASN A 162 3.61 -1.25 -8.79
N HIS A 163 4.87 -1.59 -8.56
CA HIS A 163 5.67 -2.35 -9.49
C HIS A 163 5.25 -3.82 -9.40
N PHE A 164 5.02 -4.44 -10.53
CA PHE A 164 4.79 -5.89 -10.61
C PHE A 164 5.86 -6.51 -11.52
N THR A 165 6.24 -7.74 -11.21
CA THR A 165 7.22 -8.49 -12.01
C THR A 165 6.81 -8.54 -13.47
N SER A 166 7.73 -8.19 -14.37
CA SER A 166 7.47 -8.16 -15.80
C SER A 166 7.06 -9.54 -16.34
N ARG A 167 6.05 -9.58 -17.20
CA ARG A 167 5.69 -10.78 -17.97
C ARG A 167 6.71 -11.11 -19.05
N ASN A 168 7.54 -10.13 -19.47
CA ASN A 168 8.62 -10.35 -20.43
C ASN A 168 9.78 -11.10 -19.76
N PRO A 169 10.16 -12.31 -20.24
CA PRO A 169 11.18 -13.14 -19.60
C PRO A 169 12.57 -12.49 -19.58
N LEU A 170 12.89 -11.66 -20.56
CA LEU A 170 14.18 -10.93 -20.62
C LEU A 170 14.24 -9.83 -19.58
N LEU A 171 13.17 -9.02 -19.45
CA LEU A 171 13.07 -7.98 -18.43
C LEU A 171 13.06 -8.60 -17.04
N ARG A 172 12.31 -9.69 -16.82
CA ARG A 172 12.30 -10.42 -15.54
C ARG A 172 13.68 -10.97 -15.15
N ARG A 173 14.50 -11.39 -16.12
CA ARG A 173 15.89 -11.82 -15.84
C ARG A 173 16.77 -10.64 -15.42
N LEU A 174 16.58 -9.48 -16.01
CA LEU A 174 17.26 -8.25 -15.64
C LEU A 174 16.81 -7.76 -14.26
N GLU A 175 15.51 -7.73 -13.99
CA GLU A 175 14.91 -7.38 -12.69
C GLU A 175 15.48 -8.26 -11.57
N ARG A 176 15.57 -9.58 -11.77
CA ARG A 176 16.19 -10.50 -10.78
C ARG A 176 17.66 -10.24 -10.53
N ARG A 177 18.42 -9.78 -11.54
CA ARG A 177 19.83 -9.41 -11.35
C ARG A 177 19.96 -8.11 -10.54
N LEU A 178 19.09 -7.14 -10.78
CA LEU A 178 19.04 -5.88 -10.05
C LEU A 178 18.40 -6.05 -8.66
N GLY A 179 17.52 -7.04 -8.50
CA GLY A 179 16.80 -7.36 -7.28
C GLY A 179 17.70 -7.70 -6.09
N ARG A 180 18.88 -8.29 -6.32
CA ARG A 180 19.89 -8.53 -5.27
C ARG A 180 20.36 -7.24 -4.57
N ILE A 181 20.18 -6.08 -5.20
CA ILE A 181 20.49 -4.77 -4.63
C ILE A 181 19.23 -4.22 -3.93
N SER A 182 18.03 -4.51 -4.44
CA SER A 182 16.76 -4.03 -3.88
C SER A 182 16.33 -4.76 -2.60
N ASP A 183 16.73 -6.01 -2.39
CA ASP A 183 16.50 -6.75 -1.13
C ASP A 183 17.08 -6.02 0.10
N ARG A 184 18.17 -5.24 -0.12
CA ARG A 184 18.76 -4.38 0.92
C ARG A 184 17.92 -3.14 1.25
N ILE A 185 16.93 -2.83 0.41
CA ILE A 185 16.06 -1.63 0.53
C ILE A 185 14.65 -2.05 1.01
N GLY A 186 14.41 -3.35 1.29
CA GLY A 186 13.11 -3.86 1.73
C GLY A 186 12.03 -3.88 0.64
N PHE A 187 12.44 -3.94 -0.63
CA PHE A 187 11.56 -3.96 -1.78
C PHE A 187 11.51 -5.37 -2.39
N GLN A 188 10.33 -5.96 -2.47
CA GLN A 188 10.15 -7.26 -3.15
C GLN A 188 10.28 -7.09 -4.67
N ALA A 189 11.43 -7.46 -5.21
CA ALA A 189 11.70 -7.36 -6.65
C ALA A 189 10.90 -8.38 -7.48
N ASP A 190 10.61 -9.55 -6.91
CA ASP A 190 9.75 -10.58 -7.54
C ASP A 190 8.35 -10.51 -6.92
N PHE A 191 7.48 -9.69 -7.53
CA PHE A 191 6.12 -9.45 -7.08
C PHE A 191 5.13 -9.70 -8.23
N PRO A 192 4.73 -10.98 -8.48
CA PRO A 192 3.83 -11.36 -9.56
C PRO A 192 2.41 -10.82 -9.31
N GLU A 193 1.89 -10.04 -10.28
CA GLU A 193 0.54 -9.46 -10.20
C GLU A 193 -0.54 -10.53 -10.06
N ASP A 194 -0.46 -11.60 -10.86
CA ASP A 194 -1.48 -12.65 -10.90
C ASP A 194 -1.60 -13.37 -9.54
N ARG A 195 -0.46 -13.61 -8.88
CA ARG A 195 -0.42 -14.20 -7.54
C ARG A 195 -1.04 -13.27 -6.50
N PHE A 196 -0.63 -12.00 -6.50
CA PHE A 196 -1.18 -10.99 -5.61
C PHE A 196 -2.71 -10.88 -5.73
N LEU A 197 -3.23 -10.82 -6.96
CA LEU A 197 -4.66 -10.73 -7.21
C LEU A 197 -5.42 -11.98 -6.77
N ALA A 198 -4.87 -13.18 -7.05
CA ALA A 198 -5.48 -14.45 -6.65
C ALA A 198 -5.56 -14.58 -5.13
N GLU A 199 -4.47 -14.27 -4.43
CA GLU A 199 -4.39 -14.40 -2.97
C GLU A 199 -5.19 -13.31 -2.22
N SER A 200 -5.26 -12.08 -2.75
CA SER A 200 -6.03 -10.98 -2.17
C SER A 200 -7.52 -11.02 -2.52
N GLY A 201 -7.90 -11.76 -3.55
CA GLY A 201 -9.26 -11.84 -4.07
C GLY A 201 -9.77 -10.52 -4.69
N LEU A 202 -8.87 -9.63 -5.12
CA LEU A 202 -9.20 -8.36 -5.74
C LEU A 202 -9.63 -8.56 -7.20
N ALA A 203 -10.79 -8.00 -7.58
CA ALA A 203 -11.32 -8.05 -8.94
C ALA A 203 -10.93 -6.81 -9.73
N VAL A 204 -9.95 -6.94 -10.64
CA VAL A 204 -9.47 -5.85 -11.48
C VAL A 204 -10.51 -5.48 -12.53
N ARG A 205 -10.87 -4.20 -12.58
CA ARG A 205 -11.73 -3.60 -13.62
C ARG A 205 -10.92 -2.82 -14.66
N GLU A 206 -9.80 -2.28 -14.24
CA GLU A 206 -8.97 -1.47 -15.10
C GLU A 206 -7.49 -1.62 -14.73
N ARG A 207 -6.64 -1.70 -15.76
CA ARG A 207 -5.18 -1.74 -15.63
C ARG A 207 -4.59 -0.68 -16.53
N ARG A 208 -3.73 0.18 -15.95
CA ARG A 208 -3.02 1.23 -16.71
C ARG A 208 -1.52 1.19 -16.41
N PRO A 209 -0.66 1.36 -17.42
CA PRO A 209 0.75 1.66 -17.17
C PRO A 209 0.86 3.00 -16.44
N SER A 210 1.80 3.10 -15.51
CA SER A 210 2.02 4.29 -14.70
C SER A 210 3.51 4.52 -14.52
N ASN A 211 3.93 5.77 -14.33
CA ASN A 211 5.31 6.20 -14.08
C ASN A 211 6.38 5.51 -14.95
N LEU A 212 7.55 6.12 -15.12
CA LEU A 212 8.72 5.58 -15.82
C LEU A 212 8.36 4.66 -17.01
N PHE A 213 7.68 5.22 -18.02
CA PHE A 213 7.30 4.51 -19.24
C PHE A 213 6.48 3.22 -19.01
N GLY A 214 5.72 3.16 -17.89
CA GLY A 214 4.87 2.01 -17.58
C GLY A 214 5.54 0.93 -16.74
N TYR A 215 6.68 1.21 -16.11
CA TYR A 215 7.33 0.28 -15.18
C TYR A 215 6.47 0.00 -13.94
N TRP A 216 5.67 0.95 -13.50
CA TRP A 216 4.62 0.76 -12.50
C TRP A 216 3.27 0.53 -13.17
N THR A 217 2.43 -0.25 -12.51
CA THR A 217 1.06 -0.52 -12.94
C THR A 217 0.08 0.07 -11.93
N LEU A 218 -0.92 0.75 -12.45
CA LEU A 218 -2.10 1.17 -11.72
C LEU A 218 -3.20 0.13 -11.95
N LEU A 219 -3.66 -0.47 -10.86
CA LEU A 219 -4.79 -1.39 -10.83
C LEU A 219 -5.98 -0.68 -10.18
N ARG A 220 -7.11 -0.62 -10.88
CA ARG A 220 -8.39 -0.24 -10.30
C ARG A 220 -9.25 -1.48 -10.14
N CYS A 221 -9.57 -1.80 -8.91
CA CYS A 221 -10.44 -2.90 -8.52
C CYS A 221 -11.77 -2.38 -8.04
N VAL A 222 -12.81 -3.19 -8.15
CA VAL A 222 -14.12 -2.95 -7.54
C VAL A 222 -14.35 -4.04 -6.51
N ASN A 223 -14.74 -3.65 -5.31
CA ASN A 223 -15.07 -4.60 -4.26
C ASN A 223 -16.35 -5.36 -4.64
N ALA A 224 -16.19 -6.63 -4.97
CA ALA A 224 -17.26 -7.51 -5.43
C ALA A 224 -17.78 -8.41 -4.30
N LYS A 225 -17.81 -7.91 -3.04
CA LYS A 225 -18.46 -8.63 -1.93
C LYS A 225 -19.91 -8.92 -2.25
#